data_b34c3f63a4a9714b28cb0ff7381a3cd4
#
_entry.id   b34c3f63a4a9714b28cb0ff7381a3cd4
#
_cell.length_a   1.000
_cell.length_b   1.000
_cell.length_c   1.000
_cell.angle_alpha   90.00
_cell.angle_beta   90.00
_cell.angle_gamma   90.00
#
_symmetry.space_group_name_H-M   'P 1'
#
loop_
_entity.id
_entity.type
_entity.pdbx_description
1 polymer ?
#
loop_
_entity_poly.entity_id
_entity_poly.type
_entity_poly.pdbx_seq_one_letter_code
_entity_poly.pdbx_strand_id
1 'polypeptide(L)'
;MKHLFQEGALRPLCSSVPKNQHFWPFAALASYPLAYFYTRCILFGGSGMLTEPGLCPRGGAMVLFALLFLAAVEAAARACSRPAAKETPLWAACWLVLSVSLAVQGHFWFLSMMQELVWHLLAVWFVLARCGMLAQGCTGVLAPLDALAGCFTLPFGSFFARLRTVFAAACSLAGRRIGARKWLATLGTLVLTVVLCSIAAGQLAAADAHFAALGTRLAALWKDLLTDRLMKFAFYFVLSLPVGAWLFGLVSGAARRGAPPCDAPAFYKALAPLRRLPQLTCCIVTGALSALYGLFFALQLAEWTAALGGLGLTAPQASAFAVDGFWELLRIQLLDLAVLAGVHFLAKRPLPKPLAALFCGFGIAFALLAGAKLAVYIRLFGLTPRRVAAGWFLAVLLVWGVLLLVRVFRPIPAARIGVMVLAVSFVVLGCADPDRRIADTTVTRWEQGIDPMLDTGVLTACGATSYSGEEKAALRVAITRRLVQDGWFVDRDIYDIYELYSFNENDQTVYTTRLDATHTLHLTMQGDTCIAAVLPPA
;
A
#
# COMPACT_ATOMS: atom_id res chain seq x y z
N MET A 1 -16.86 19.07 15.98
CA MET A 1 -16.64 17.67 15.58
C MET A 1 -17.87 16.76 15.74
N LYS A 2 -18.70 16.90 16.80
CA LYS A 2 -19.94 16.09 16.98
C LYS A 2 -20.98 16.22 15.85
N HIS A 3 -21.00 17.30 15.08
CA HIS A 3 -21.92 17.50 13.95
C HIS A 3 -21.37 17.07 12.58
N LEU A 4 -20.08 16.74 12.46
CA LEU A 4 -19.49 16.19 11.23
C LEU A 4 -19.84 14.69 11.06
N PHE A 5 -20.04 14.02 12.16
CA PHE A 5 -20.58 12.67 12.25
C PHE A 5 -21.96 12.72 12.92
N GLN A 6 -22.82 13.64 12.45
CA GLN A 6 -24.20 13.52 12.85
C GLN A 6 -24.57 12.07 12.63
N GLU A 7 -24.95 11.42 13.71
CA GLU A 7 -25.64 10.15 13.69
C GLU A 7 -26.52 10.15 12.44
N GLY A 8 -25.96 9.59 11.37
CA GLY A 8 -26.81 9.13 10.33
C GLY A 8 -27.71 8.13 11.04
N ALA A 9 -28.78 8.63 11.65
CA ALA A 9 -29.93 7.83 11.92
C ALA A 9 -30.02 7.00 10.67
N LEU A 10 -29.76 5.69 10.79
CA LEU A 10 -29.84 4.73 9.70
C LEU A 10 -31.08 5.09 8.92
N ARG A 11 -30.94 6.00 7.94
CA ARG A 11 -32.05 6.27 7.03
C ARG A 11 -32.35 4.89 6.52
N PRO A 12 -33.59 4.44 6.59
CA PRO A 12 -33.96 3.07 6.32
C PRO A 12 -33.26 2.71 5.01
N LEU A 13 -32.43 1.66 5.07
CA LEU A 13 -31.75 1.06 3.94
C LEU A 13 -32.72 1.14 2.78
N CYS A 14 -32.37 1.90 1.75
CA CYS A 14 -33.22 2.35 0.67
C CYS A 14 -34.25 1.26 0.32
N SER A 15 -35.52 1.60 0.38
CA SER A 15 -36.64 0.71 0.12
C SER A 15 -36.78 0.25 -1.34
N SER A 16 -35.74 0.41 -2.16
CA SER A 16 -35.62 -0.32 -3.41
C SER A 16 -35.41 -1.79 -3.05
N VAL A 17 -36.51 -2.52 -2.94
CA VAL A 17 -36.53 -3.99 -2.86
C VAL A 17 -35.55 -4.47 -3.95
N PRO A 18 -34.46 -5.16 -3.63
CA PRO A 18 -33.54 -5.62 -4.66
C PRO A 18 -34.37 -6.50 -5.61
N LYS A 19 -34.28 -6.27 -6.92
CA LYS A 19 -34.98 -7.03 -7.96
C LYS A 19 -34.76 -8.55 -7.81
N ASN A 20 -33.77 -8.95 -7.00
CA ASN A 20 -33.46 -10.34 -6.73
C ASN A 20 -33.31 -10.56 -5.21
N GLN A 21 -34.38 -11.07 -4.56
CA GLN A 21 -34.41 -11.31 -3.11
C GLN A 21 -33.34 -12.30 -2.63
N HIS A 22 -32.84 -13.17 -3.51
CA HIS A 22 -31.83 -14.20 -3.20
C HIS A 22 -30.38 -13.73 -3.36
N PHE A 23 -30.15 -12.57 -3.95
CA PHE A 23 -28.77 -12.08 -4.22
C PHE A 23 -27.95 -11.91 -2.94
N TRP A 24 -28.47 -11.18 -1.95
CA TRP A 24 -27.71 -10.87 -0.76
C TRP A 24 -27.39 -12.07 0.14
N PRO A 25 -28.31 -13.02 0.37
CA PRO A 25 -27.97 -14.27 1.04
C PRO A 25 -26.85 -15.04 0.33
N PHE A 26 -26.93 -15.18 -0.99
CA PHE A 26 -25.90 -15.84 -1.78
C PHE A 26 -24.56 -15.09 -1.69
N ALA A 27 -24.56 -13.77 -1.89
CA ALA A 27 -23.35 -12.95 -1.79
C ALA A 27 -22.71 -13.03 -0.40
N ALA A 28 -23.51 -13.06 0.67
CA ALA A 28 -23.02 -13.23 2.02
C ALA A 28 -22.34 -14.58 2.22
N LEU A 29 -22.91 -15.68 1.70
CA LEU A 29 -22.28 -17.00 1.76
C LEU A 29 -21.03 -17.08 0.90
N ALA A 30 -21.07 -16.60 -0.34
CA ALA A 30 -19.92 -16.57 -1.25
C ALA A 30 -18.74 -15.71 -0.72
N SER A 31 -19.03 -14.75 0.17
CA SER A 31 -17.99 -13.92 0.79
C SER A 31 -17.11 -14.69 1.79
N TYR A 32 -17.50 -15.88 2.30
CA TYR A 32 -16.68 -16.68 3.21
C TYR A 32 -15.46 -17.28 2.51
N PRO A 33 -15.60 -18.04 1.42
CA PRO A 33 -14.44 -18.57 0.70
C PRO A 33 -13.57 -17.45 0.13
N LEU A 34 -14.15 -16.35 -0.35
CA LEU A 34 -13.39 -15.21 -0.85
C LEU A 34 -12.54 -14.56 0.25
N ALA A 35 -13.12 -14.36 1.44
CA ALA A 35 -12.40 -13.81 2.58
C ALA A 35 -11.30 -14.76 3.10
N TYR A 36 -11.58 -16.06 3.13
CA TYR A 36 -10.60 -17.07 3.49
C TYR A 36 -9.42 -17.07 2.50
N PHE A 37 -9.72 -17.05 1.20
CA PHE A 37 -8.70 -16.97 0.15
C PHE A 37 -7.83 -15.71 0.30
N TYR A 38 -8.45 -14.54 0.49
CA TYR A 38 -7.74 -13.28 0.71
C TYR A 38 -6.83 -13.35 1.94
N THR A 39 -7.37 -13.81 3.07
CA THR A 39 -6.63 -13.89 4.33
C THR A 39 -5.43 -14.82 4.22
N ARG A 40 -5.63 -16.03 3.67
CA ARG A 40 -4.59 -17.04 3.57
C ARG A 40 -3.52 -16.69 2.52
N CYS A 41 -3.94 -16.30 1.31
CA CYS A 41 -3.04 -16.18 0.16
C CYS A 41 -2.45 -14.78 -0.02
N ILE A 42 -3.12 -13.73 0.47
CA ILE A 42 -2.67 -12.34 0.29
C ILE A 42 -2.16 -11.76 1.60
N LEU A 43 -2.99 -11.74 2.64
CA LEU A 43 -2.64 -11.10 3.89
C LEU A 43 -1.48 -11.81 4.61
N PHE A 44 -1.48 -13.15 4.63
CA PHE A 44 -0.44 -13.98 5.26
C PHE A 44 0.44 -14.76 4.26
N GLY A 45 0.21 -14.62 2.97
CA GLY A 45 0.93 -15.36 1.93
C GLY A 45 2.41 -15.04 1.77
N GLY A 46 2.92 -14.01 2.46
CA GLY A 46 4.34 -13.64 2.45
C GLY A 46 5.11 -14.02 3.72
N SER A 47 4.44 -14.50 4.77
CA SER A 47 5.10 -14.89 6.01
C SER A 47 5.51 -16.35 5.94
N GLY A 48 6.81 -16.63 5.75
CA GLY A 48 7.37 -17.97 5.62
C GLY A 48 7.07 -18.95 6.76
N MET A 49 6.48 -18.46 7.85
CA MET A 49 6.16 -19.25 9.04
C MET A 49 4.95 -20.20 8.86
N LEU A 50 4.09 -19.97 7.84
CA LEU A 50 2.82 -20.68 7.66
C LEU A 50 2.51 -21.06 6.20
N THR A 51 3.41 -20.82 5.26
CA THR A 51 3.21 -21.15 3.84
C THR A 51 3.47 -22.61 3.58
N GLU A 52 2.43 -23.36 3.20
CA GLU A 52 2.63 -24.60 2.49
C GLU A 52 2.96 -24.28 1.03
N PRO A 53 4.03 -24.85 0.45
CA PRO A 53 4.29 -24.71 -0.96
C PRO A 53 3.14 -25.33 -1.75
N GLY A 54 2.47 -24.56 -2.60
CA GLY A 54 1.64 -25.18 -3.63
C GLY A 54 0.27 -24.59 -3.96
N LEU A 55 -0.28 -23.58 -3.24
CA LEU A 55 -1.63 -23.16 -3.61
C LEU A 55 -1.69 -22.03 -4.66
N CYS A 56 -0.82 -21.06 -4.63
CA CYS A 56 -0.67 -20.01 -5.64
C CYS A 56 0.41 -19.02 -5.19
N PRO A 57 1.31 -18.54 -6.06
CA PRO A 57 2.19 -17.42 -5.74
C PRO A 57 1.34 -16.21 -5.31
N ARG A 58 1.78 -15.46 -4.30
CA ARG A 58 1.06 -14.31 -3.73
C ARG A 58 0.58 -13.32 -4.81
N GLY A 59 1.42 -13.03 -5.80
CA GLY A 59 1.06 -12.15 -6.91
C GLY A 59 -0.10 -12.68 -7.75
N GLY A 60 -0.10 -13.97 -8.10
CA GLY A 60 -1.20 -14.62 -8.80
C GLY A 60 -2.50 -14.60 -7.99
N ALA A 61 -2.40 -14.78 -6.66
CA ALA A 61 -3.53 -14.67 -5.76
C ALA A 61 -4.12 -13.24 -5.74
N MET A 62 -3.28 -12.20 -5.82
CA MET A 62 -3.74 -10.80 -5.90
C MET A 62 -4.53 -10.53 -7.17
N VAL A 63 -4.07 -11.04 -8.33
CA VAL A 63 -4.81 -10.91 -9.61
C VAL A 63 -6.15 -11.64 -9.55
N LEU A 64 -6.15 -12.89 -9.08
CA LEU A 64 -7.38 -13.68 -8.98
C LEU A 64 -8.38 -13.02 -8.03
N PHE A 65 -7.92 -12.55 -6.87
CA PHE A 65 -8.77 -11.83 -5.93
C PHE A 65 -9.34 -10.54 -6.55
N ALA A 66 -8.51 -9.77 -7.26
CA ALA A 66 -8.95 -8.55 -7.92
C ALA A 66 -10.09 -8.83 -8.91
N LEU A 67 -9.96 -9.86 -9.74
CA LEU A 67 -10.98 -10.26 -10.70
C LEU A 67 -12.28 -10.71 -10.01
N LEU A 68 -12.17 -11.57 -9.00
CA LEU A 68 -13.34 -12.06 -8.25
C LEU A 68 -14.04 -10.94 -7.48
N PHE A 69 -13.27 -10.05 -6.87
CA PHE A 69 -13.84 -8.93 -6.12
C PHE A 69 -14.48 -7.89 -7.05
N LEU A 70 -13.87 -7.58 -8.21
CA LEU A 70 -14.47 -6.77 -9.27
C LEU A 70 -15.83 -7.34 -9.70
N ALA A 71 -15.90 -8.64 -9.98
CA ALA A 71 -17.13 -9.30 -10.37
C ALA A 71 -18.19 -9.22 -9.24
N ALA A 72 -17.79 -9.42 -7.99
CA ALA A 72 -18.69 -9.33 -6.83
C ALA A 72 -19.26 -7.91 -6.65
N VAL A 73 -18.42 -6.88 -6.77
CA VAL A 73 -18.83 -5.47 -6.69
C VAL A 73 -19.76 -5.10 -7.84
N GLU A 74 -19.45 -5.54 -9.05
CA GLU A 74 -20.30 -5.31 -10.23
C GLU A 74 -21.67 -5.96 -10.07
N ALA A 75 -21.72 -7.20 -9.61
CA ALA A 75 -22.96 -7.91 -9.33
C ALA A 75 -23.79 -7.20 -8.25
N ALA A 76 -23.15 -6.75 -7.16
CA ALA A 76 -23.82 -6.01 -6.09
C ALA A 76 -24.38 -4.66 -6.57
N ALA A 77 -23.58 -3.92 -7.36
CA ALA A 77 -23.99 -2.63 -7.91
C ALA A 77 -25.17 -2.77 -8.89
N ARG A 78 -25.17 -3.81 -9.76
CA ARG A 78 -26.29 -4.13 -10.66
C ARG A 78 -27.53 -4.56 -9.89
N ALA A 79 -27.38 -5.40 -8.86
CA ALA A 79 -28.49 -5.85 -8.03
C ALA A 79 -29.22 -4.70 -7.32
N CYS A 80 -28.50 -3.62 -7.01
CA CYS A 80 -29.03 -2.40 -6.39
C CYS A 80 -29.26 -1.25 -7.39
N SER A 81 -29.09 -1.48 -8.70
CA SER A 81 -29.24 -0.46 -9.77
C SER A 81 -28.42 0.81 -9.49
N ARG A 82 -27.17 0.65 -9.02
CA ARG A 82 -26.30 1.77 -8.67
C ARG A 82 -25.66 2.41 -9.90
N PRO A 83 -25.71 3.76 -10.01
CA PRO A 83 -25.02 4.46 -11.08
C PRO A 83 -23.49 4.38 -10.87
N ALA A 84 -22.75 4.18 -11.95
CA ALA A 84 -21.31 4.22 -11.94
C ALA A 84 -20.80 5.64 -12.21
N ALA A 85 -19.76 6.09 -11.51
CA ALA A 85 -19.05 7.30 -11.86
C ALA A 85 -18.30 7.10 -13.21
N LYS A 86 -18.13 8.17 -13.99
CA LYS A 86 -17.44 8.11 -15.30
C LYS A 86 -16.00 7.60 -15.21
N GLU A 87 -15.37 7.73 -14.07
CA GLU A 87 -13.99 7.33 -13.79
C GLU A 87 -13.82 5.89 -13.28
N THR A 88 -14.94 5.17 -13.09
CA THR A 88 -14.93 3.77 -12.62
C THR A 88 -13.99 2.86 -13.43
N PRO A 89 -13.96 2.92 -14.79
CA PRO A 89 -13.07 2.08 -15.58
C PRO A 89 -11.58 2.37 -15.32
N LEU A 90 -11.22 3.65 -15.08
CA LEU A 90 -9.86 4.03 -14.76
C LEU A 90 -9.38 3.37 -13.47
N TRP A 91 -10.20 3.42 -12.40
CA TRP A 91 -9.85 2.84 -11.10
C TRP A 91 -9.75 1.32 -11.17
N ALA A 92 -10.65 0.68 -11.91
CA ALA A 92 -10.59 -0.76 -12.17
C ALA A 92 -9.30 -1.13 -12.95
N ALA A 93 -8.97 -0.37 -14.00
CA ALA A 93 -7.77 -0.59 -14.80
C ALA A 93 -6.49 -0.40 -13.96
N CYS A 94 -6.38 0.70 -13.20
CA CYS A 94 -5.25 0.94 -12.31
C CYS A 94 -5.06 -0.20 -11.30
N TRP A 95 -6.14 -0.69 -10.71
CA TRP A 95 -6.08 -1.78 -9.75
C TRP A 95 -5.65 -3.11 -10.39
N LEU A 96 -6.21 -3.47 -11.55
CA LEU A 96 -5.83 -4.68 -12.27
C LEU A 96 -4.39 -4.62 -12.78
N VAL A 97 -3.97 -3.48 -13.36
CA VAL A 97 -2.60 -3.32 -13.86
C VAL A 97 -1.60 -3.43 -12.71
N LEU A 98 -1.87 -2.79 -11.56
CA LEU A 98 -1.01 -2.93 -10.39
C LEU A 98 -0.99 -4.39 -9.88
N SER A 99 -2.13 -5.09 -9.89
CA SER A 99 -2.19 -6.51 -9.50
C SER A 99 -1.32 -7.38 -10.41
N VAL A 100 -1.39 -7.17 -11.73
CA VAL A 100 -0.58 -7.90 -12.71
C VAL A 100 0.91 -7.55 -12.56
N SER A 101 1.22 -6.26 -12.36
CA SER A 101 2.60 -5.83 -12.12
C SER A 101 3.21 -6.53 -10.89
N LEU A 102 2.47 -6.57 -9.78
CA LEU A 102 2.89 -7.27 -8.56
C LEU A 102 3.01 -8.80 -8.76
N ALA A 103 2.24 -9.38 -9.67
CA ALA A 103 2.33 -10.80 -9.99
C ALA A 103 3.55 -11.15 -10.85
N VAL A 104 3.93 -10.26 -11.77
CA VAL A 104 5.00 -10.51 -12.75
C VAL A 104 6.37 -10.07 -12.23
N GLN A 105 6.43 -8.89 -11.63
CA GLN A 105 7.68 -8.23 -11.24
C GLN A 105 7.96 -8.32 -9.73
N GLY A 106 6.92 -8.61 -8.94
CA GLY A 106 6.99 -8.50 -7.48
C GLY A 106 6.83 -7.06 -6.98
N HIS A 107 7.25 -6.85 -5.76
CA HIS A 107 7.18 -5.54 -5.12
C HIS A 107 8.46 -4.75 -5.39
N PHE A 108 8.32 -3.45 -5.63
CA PHE A 108 9.44 -2.52 -5.49
C PHE A 108 9.82 -2.48 -4.00
N TRP A 109 10.95 -3.08 -3.65
CA TRP A 109 11.36 -3.33 -2.27
C TRP A 109 11.20 -2.11 -1.36
N PHE A 110 11.68 -0.95 -1.81
CA PHE A 110 11.63 0.28 -1.03
C PHE A 110 10.20 0.80 -0.79
N LEU A 111 9.27 0.55 -1.71
CA LEU A 111 7.88 1.00 -1.63
C LEU A 111 6.88 -0.16 -1.44
N SER A 112 7.34 -1.34 -1.04
CA SER A 112 6.49 -2.53 -0.92
C SER A 112 5.24 -2.30 -0.08
N MET A 113 5.37 -1.70 1.11
CA MET A 113 4.23 -1.35 1.95
C MET A 113 3.30 -0.31 1.29
N MET A 114 3.86 0.67 0.54
CA MET A 114 3.06 1.65 -0.18
C MET A 114 2.32 1.02 -1.36
N GLN A 115 2.92 0.08 -2.06
CA GLN A 115 2.26 -0.65 -3.15
C GLN A 115 1.08 -1.47 -2.63
N GLU A 116 1.23 -2.14 -1.49
CA GLU A 116 0.12 -2.84 -0.85
C GLU A 116 -0.98 -1.89 -0.38
N LEU A 117 -0.61 -0.79 0.26
CA LEU A 117 -1.58 0.22 0.69
C LEU A 117 -2.35 0.80 -0.51
N VAL A 118 -1.64 1.19 -1.57
CA VAL A 118 -2.25 1.75 -2.78
C VAL A 118 -3.12 0.69 -3.47
N TRP A 119 -2.70 -0.57 -3.51
CA TRP A 119 -3.49 -1.66 -4.05
C TRP A 119 -4.85 -1.80 -3.34
N HIS A 120 -4.86 -1.73 -2.01
CA HIS A 120 -6.10 -1.74 -1.22
C HIS A 120 -6.93 -0.46 -1.42
N LEU A 121 -6.28 0.71 -1.47
CA LEU A 121 -6.96 1.97 -1.72
C LEU A 121 -7.62 2.02 -3.10
N LEU A 122 -6.99 1.47 -4.13
CA LEU A 122 -7.56 1.37 -5.47
C LEU A 122 -8.80 0.46 -5.49
N ALA A 123 -8.78 -0.65 -4.74
CA ALA A 123 -9.96 -1.50 -4.56
C ALA A 123 -11.11 -0.74 -3.90
N VAL A 124 -10.84 -0.03 -2.80
CA VAL A 124 -11.83 0.81 -2.11
C VAL A 124 -12.35 1.89 -3.05
N TRP A 125 -11.47 2.58 -3.77
CA TRP A 125 -11.84 3.64 -4.71
C TRP A 125 -12.73 3.14 -5.84
N PHE A 126 -12.41 1.95 -6.37
CA PHE A 126 -13.25 1.28 -7.35
C PHE A 126 -14.67 1.05 -6.81
N VAL A 127 -14.80 0.54 -5.57
CA VAL A 127 -16.11 0.33 -4.93
C VAL A 127 -16.89 1.65 -4.82
N LEU A 128 -16.24 2.72 -4.34
CA LEU A 128 -16.86 4.04 -4.18
C LEU A 128 -17.32 4.59 -5.54
N ALA A 129 -16.45 4.56 -6.55
CA ALA A 129 -16.76 5.05 -7.89
C ALA A 129 -17.86 4.22 -8.57
N ARG A 130 -17.81 2.87 -8.42
CA ARG A 130 -18.80 1.97 -9.03
C ARG A 130 -20.19 2.08 -8.41
N CYS A 131 -20.25 2.32 -7.10
CA CYS A 131 -21.51 2.46 -6.39
C CYS A 131 -22.01 3.90 -6.29
N GLY A 132 -21.32 4.89 -6.87
CA GLY A 132 -21.68 6.30 -6.80
C GLY A 132 -21.60 6.88 -5.38
N MET A 133 -20.61 6.44 -4.59
CA MET A 133 -20.42 6.84 -3.18
C MET A 133 -19.37 7.94 -2.98
N LEU A 134 -18.82 8.52 -4.06
CA LEU A 134 -17.90 9.66 -3.99
C LEU A 134 -18.65 10.92 -3.58
N ALA A 135 -18.08 11.71 -2.67
CA ALA A 135 -18.71 12.90 -2.05
C ALA A 135 -19.17 13.96 -3.07
N GLN A 136 -18.49 14.08 -4.18
CA GLN A 136 -18.81 15.02 -5.28
C GLN A 136 -19.37 14.29 -6.52
N GLY A 137 -19.73 13.01 -6.42
CA GLY A 137 -20.07 12.17 -7.57
C GLY A 137 -18.86 11.83 -8.48
N CYS A 138 -17.70 12.36 -8.17
CA CYS A 138 -16.40 12.10 -8.81
C CYS A 138 -15.27 12.36 -7.83
N THR A 139 -14.09 11.84 -8.12
CA THR A 139 -12.87 12.14 -7.36
C THR A 139 -12.57 13.65 -7.42
N GLY A 140 -12.24 14.26 -6.29
CA GLY A 140 -12.02 15.69 -6.22
C GLY A 140 -11.28 16.14 -4.97
N VAL A 141 -11.51 17.39 -4.56
CA VAL A 141 -10.87 17.99 -3.38
C VAL A 141 -11.18 17.23 -2.09
N LEU A 142 -12.32 16.53 -2.03
CA LEU A 142 -12.74 15.74 -0.88
C LEU A 142 -12.23 14.29 -0.93
N ALA A 143 -11.28 13.97 -1.81
CA ALA A 143 -10.67 12.65 -1.91
C ALA A 143 -10.18 12.06 -0.56
N PRO A 144 -9.55 12.82 0.37
CA PRO A 144 -9.19 12.29 1.69
C PRO A 144 -10.41 11.84 2.51
N LEU A 145 -11.54 12.55 2.40
CA LEU A 145 -12.78 12.18 3.07
C LEU A 145 -13.42 10.95 2.42
N ASP A 146 -13.34 10.82 1.10
CA ASP A 146 -13.79 9.63 0.37
C ASP A 146 -12.96 8.41 0.80
N ALA A 147 -11.63 8.55 0.95
CA ALA A 147 -10.77 7.48 1.46
C ALA A 147 -11.17 7.05 2.88
N LEU A 148 -11.35 8.01 3.79
CA LEU A 148 -11.82 7.73 5.16
C LEU A 148 -13.20 7.07 5.18
N ALA A 149 -14.11 7.54 4.34
CA ALA A 149 -15.45 6.98 4.22
C ALA A 149 -15.42 5.54 3.70
N GLY A 150 -14.60 5.26 2.68
CA GLY A 150 -14.44 3.94 2.09
C GLY A 150 -13.72 2.96 2.99
N CYS A 151 -12.63 3.38 3.64
CA CYS A 151 -11.86 2.49 4.51
C CYS A 151 -12.52 2.23 5.87
N PHE A 152 -13.28 3.19 6.41
CA PHE A 152 -13.79 3.11 7.78
C PHE A 152 -15.32 3.21 7.85
N THR A 153 -15.93 4.28 7.33
CA THR A 153 -17.35 4.55 7.58
C THR A 153 -18.27 3.49 6.97
N LEU A 154 -18.03 3.10 5.73
CA LEU A 154 -18.85 2.10 5.02
C LEU A 154 -18.65 0.69 5.59
N PRO A 155 -17.40 0.17 5.72
CA PRO A 155 -17.19 -1.17 6.24
C PRO A 155 -17.67 -1.33 7.68
N PHE A 156 -17.29 -0.43 8.58
CA PHE A 156 -17.66 -0.54 10.00
C PHE A 156 -19.13 -0.23 10.25
N GLY A 157 -19.73 0.71 9.50
CA GLY A 157 -21.17 0.97 9.56
C GLY A 157 -22.03 -0.21 9.11
N SER A 158 -21.47 -1.12 8.32
CA SER A 158 -22.14 -2.32 7.81
C SER A 158 -21.46 -3.62 8.23
N PHE A 159 -20.59 -3.59 9.25
CA PHE A 159 -19.75 -4.72 9.67
C PHE A 159 -20.56 -5.99 9.96
N PHE A 160 -21.66 -5.85 10.66
CA PHE A 160 -22.54 -6.97 10.99
C PHE A 160 -23.57 -7.31 9.89
N ALA A 161 -23.54 -6.62 8.74
CA ALA A 161 -24.50 -6.85 7.66
C ALA A 161 -24.42 -8.28 7.11
N ARG A 162 -23.20 -8.84 7.00
CA ARG A 162 -22.95 -10.22 6.57
C ARG A 162 -23.68 -11.23 7.47
N LEU A 163 -23.41 -11.15 8.77
CA LEU A 163 -24.00 -12.04 9.77
C LEU A 163 -25.53 -11.91 9.81
N ARG A 164 -26.04 -10.67 9.80
CA ARG A 164 -27.49 -10.41 9.76
C ARG A 164 -28.14 -11.00 8.51
N THR A 165 -27.47 -10.91 7.36
CA THR A 165 -28.01 -11.41 6.09
C THR A 165 -28.07 -12.94 6.08
N VAL A 166 -27.01 -13.63 6.52
CA VAL A 166 -26.97 -15.09 6.63
C VAL A 166 -28.01 -15.57 7.62
N PHE A 167 -28.09 -14.92 8.78
CA PHE A 167 -29.06 -15.27 9.80
C PHE A 167 -30.52 -15.08 9.34
N ALA A 168 -30.82 -13.94 8.69
CA ALA A 168 -32.17 -13.71 8.14
C ALA A 168 -32.57 -14.77 7.11
N ALA A 169 -31.62 -15.19 6.25
CA ALA A 169 -31.81 -16.25 5.28
C ALA A 169 -32.07 -17.61 5.97
N ALA A 170 -31.26 -17.95 6.98
CA ALA A 170 -31.45 -19.18 7.75
C ALA A 170 -32.81 -19.21 8.47
N CYS A 171 -33.22 -18.09 9.08
CA CYS A 171 -34.53 -17.97 9.72
C CYS A 171 -35.68 -18.09 8.72
N SER A 172 -35.57 -17.54 7.52
CA SER A 172 -36.59 -17.65 6.48
C SER A 172 -36.77 -19.10 5.99
N LEU A 173 -35.64 -19.82 5.85
CA LEU A 173 -35.66 -21.25 5.49
C LEU A 173 -36.24 -22.12 6.61
N ALA A 174 -35.97 -21.77 7.87
CA ALA A 174 -36.48 -22.51 9.03
C ALA A 174 -37.95 -22.20 9.38
N GLY A 175 -38.62 -21.31 8.65
CA GLY A 175 -40.01 -20.91 8.92
C GLY A 175 -40.22 -20.19 10.26
N ARG A 176 -39.16 -19.80 10.95
CA ARG A 176 -39.15 -19.15 12.29
C ARG A 176 -38.61 -17.73 12.23
N ARG A 177 -39.42 -16.75 12.63
CA ARG A 177 -38.95 -15.38 12.87
C ARG A 177 -38.34 -15.28 14.27
N ILE A 178 -37.07 -15.62 14.40
CA ILE A 178 -36.35 -15.43 15.65
C ILE A 178 -35.73 -14.02 15.62
N GLY A 179 -36.10 -13.17 16.57
CA GLY A 179 -35.55 -11.79 16.65
C GLY A 179 -34.05 -11.81 16.89
N ALA A 180 -33.31 -10.93 16.22
CA ALA A 180 -31.84 -10.80 16.32
C ALA A 180 -31.34 -10.69 17.79
N ARG A 181 -32.12 -10.06 18.67
CA ARG A 181 -31.82 -9.94 20.12
C ARG A 181 -31.81 -11.30 20.83
N LYS A 182 -32.76 -12.19 20.49
CA LYS A 182 -32.79 -13.55 21.06
C LYS A 182 -31.60 -14.38 20.61
N TRP A 183 -31.18 -14.23 19.36
CA TRP A 183 -30.03 -14.94 18.82
C TRP A 183 -28.71 -14.50 19.43
N LEU A 184 -28.50 -13.17 19.59
CA LEU A 184 -27.34 -12.63 20.32
C LEU A 184 -27.30 -13.16 21.78
N ALA A 185 -28.44 -13.20 22.44
CA ALA A 185 -28.55 -13.77 23.77
C ALA A 185 -28.19 -15.27 23.77
N THR A 186 -28.67 -16.06 22.81
CA THR A 186 -28.35 -17.48 22.68
C THR A 186 -26.85 -17.70 22.42
N LEU A 187 -26.24 -16.90 21.51
CA LEU A 187 -24.80 -16.96 21.25
C LEU A 187 -23.98 -16.58 22.50
N GLY A 188 -24.38 -15.50 23.17
CA GLY A 188 -23.76 -15.09 24.43
C GLY A 188 -23.87 -16.18 25.51
N THR A 189 -25.03 -16.83 25.62
CA THR A 189 -25.23 -17.97 26.54
C THR A 189 -24.32 -19.13 26.17
N LEU A 190 -24.19 -19.47 24.87
CA LEU A 190 -23.31 -20.54 24.40
C LEU A 190 -21.85 -20.26 24.77
N VAL A 191 -21.35 -19.05 24.49
CA VAL A 191 -19.98 -18.63 24.83
C VAL A 191 -19.77 -18.69 26.34
N LEU A 192 -20.72 -18.15 27.12
CA LEU A 192 -20.65 -18.18 28.57
C LEU A 192 -20.63 -19.62 29.09
N THR A 193 -21.46 -20.51 28.52
CA THR A 193 -21.48 -21.93 28.89
C THR A 193 -20.13 -22.59 28.62
N VAL A 194 -19.52 -22.36 27.45
CA VAL A 194 -18.19 -22.89 27.13
C VAL A 194 -17.13 -22.39 28.12
N VAL A 195 -17.15 -21.11 28.47
CA VAL A 195 -16.21 -20.54 29.46
C VAL A 195 -16.41 -21.15 30.81
N LEU A 196 -17.66 -21.24 31.31
CA LEU A 196 -17.96 -21.82 32.61
C LEU A 196 -17.61 -23.32 32.68
N CYS A 197 -17.91 -24.08 31.63
CA CYS A 197 -17.53 -25.49 31.52
C CYS A 197 -16.01 -25.67 31.49
N SER A 198 -15.26 -24.79 30.83
CA SER A 198 -13.79 -24.83 30.81
C SER A 198 -13.19 -24.56 32.18
N ILE A 199 -13.72 -23.58 32.92
CA ILE A 199 -13.29 -23.26 34.27
C ILE A 199 -13.62 -24.44 35.23
N ALA A 200 -14.85 -24.97 35.15
CA ALA A 200 -15.27 -26.10 35.95
C ALA A 200 -14.44 -27.37 35.68
N ALA A 201 -14.17 -27.66 34.39
CA ALA A 201 -13.31 -28.78 34.03
C ALA A 201 -11.87 -28.63 34.57
N GLY A 202 -11.31 -27.41 34.54
CA GLY A 202 -10.00 -27.12 35.13
C GLY A 202 -9.97 -27.37 36.66
N GLN A 203 -11.01 -26.95 37.40
CA GLN A 203 -11.14 -27.19 38.84
C GLN A 203 -11.34 -28.67 39.17
N LEU A 204 -12.15 -29.39 38.39
CA LEU A 204 -12.35 -30.82 38.56
C LEU A 204 -11.09 -31.62 38.28
N ALA A 205 -10.31 -31.25 37.28
CA ALA A 205 -9.02 -31.87 36.96
C ALA A 205 -7.96 -31.62 38.08
N ALA A 206 -8.05 -30.48 38.77
CA ALA A 206 -7.20 -30.19 39.91
C ALA A 206 -7.63 -30.96 41.19
N ALA A 207 -8.91 -31.30 41.31
CA ALA A 207 -9.48 -31.97 42.46
C ALA A 207 -9.38 -33.51 42.39
N ASP A 208 -9.42 -34.11 41.19
CA ASP A 208 -9.43 -35.57 40.99
C ASP A 208 -8.46 -36.01 39.89
N ALA A 209 -7.51 -36.89 40.26
CA ALA A 209 -6.52 -37.45 39.34
C ALA A 209 -7.15 -38.30 38.22
N HIS A 210 -8.26 -38.98 38.44
CA HIS A 210 -8.96 -39.76 37.43
C HIS A 210 -9.63 -38.85 36.38
N PHE A 211 -10.17 -37.71 36.83
CA PHE A 211 -10.71 -36.70 35.93
C PHE A 211 -9.60 -36.01 35.12
N ALA A 212 -8.47 -35.74 35.74
CA ALA A 212 -7.27 -35.23 35.03
C ALA A 212 -6.77 -36.22 33.97
N ALA A 213 -6.72 -37.54 34.30
CA ALA A 213 -6.34 -38.58 33.33
C ALA A 213 -7.35 -38.72 32.18
N LEU A 214 -8.64 -38.53 32.43
CA LEU A 214 -9.65 -38.44 31.35
C LEU A 214 -9.41 -37.23 30.46
N GLY A 215 -9.10 -36.08 31.06
CA GLY A 215 -8.78 -34.84 30.36
C GLY A 215 -7.57 -35.01 29.43
N THR A 216 -6.51 -35.66 29.90
CA THR A 216 -5.30 -35.94 29.11
C THR A 216 -5.57 -36.90 27.95
N ARG A 217 -6.40 -37.94 28.15
CA ARG A 217 -6.83 -38.87 27.09
C ARG A 217 -7.67 -38.17 26.04
N LEU A 218 -8.61 -37.32 26.44
CA LEU A 218 -9.38 -36.49 25.53
C LEU A 218 -8.51 -35.51 24.76
N ALA A 219 -7.54 -34.86 25.44
CA ALA A 219 -6.58 -33.97 24.79
C ALA A 219 -5.69 -34.72 23.80
N ALA A 220 -5.26 -35.93 24.08
CA ALA A 220 -4.51 -36.78 23.16
C ALA A 220 -5.35 -37.13 21.91
N LEU A 221 -6.62 -37.56 22.08
CA LEU A 221 -7.55 -37.81 20.98
C LEU A 221 -7.78 -36.54 20.13
N TRP A 222 -7.92 -35.36 20.78
CA TRP A 222 -8.04 -34.08 20.08
C TRP A 222 -6.76 -33.74 19.30
N LYS A 223 -5.59 -34.04 19.85
CA LYS A 223 -4.30 -33.81 19.20
C LYS A 223 -4.13 -34.68 17.97
N ASP A 224 -4.60 -35.94 18.01
CA ASP A 224 -4.55 -36.86 16.86
C ASP A 224 -5.61 -36.49 15.78
N LEU A 225 -6.78 -35.96 16.22
CA LEU A 225 -7.80 -35.45 15.29
C LEU A 225 -7.45 -34.09 14.67
N LEU A 226 -6.73 -33.24 15.43
CA LEU A 226 -6.31 -31.91 15.01
C LEU A 226 -4.98 -32.01 14.27
N THR A 227 -5.01 -32.51 13.04
CA THR A 227 -3.85 -32.44 12.15
C THR A 227 -3.41 -30.98 11.97
N ASP A 228 -2.11 -30.72 11.76
CA ASP A 228 -1.57 -29.39 11.51
C ASP A 228 -2.34 -28.63 10.40
N ARG A 229 -2.85 -29.38 9.42
CA ARG A 229 -3.69 -28.82 8.34
C ARG A 229 -5.02 -28.27 8.85
N LEU A 230 -5.68 -29.00 9.75
CA LEU A 230 -6.96 -28.57 10.32
C LEU A 230 -6.78 -27.35 11.26
N MET A 231 -5.70 -27.33 12.05
CA MET A 231 -5.36 -26.19 12.91
C MET A 231 -5.07 -24.95 12.07
N LYS A 232 -4.27 -25.06 11.02
CA LYS A 232 -3.99 -23.96 10.08
C LYS A 232 -5.27 -23.50 9.39
N PHE A 233 -6.11 -24.42 8.92
CA PHE A 233 -7.40 -24.08 8.33
C PHE A 233 -8.29 -23.30 9.31
N ALA A 234 -8.44 -23.79 10.54
CA ALA A 234 -9.25 -23.16 11.59
C ALA A 234 -8.71 -21.75 11.93
N PHE A 235 -7.41 -21.62 12.06
CA PHE A 235 -6.75 -20.33 12.32
C PHE A 235 -7.07 -19.31 11.23
N TYR A 236 -6.81 -19.63 9.96
CA TYR A 236 -7.12 -18.72 8.85
C TYR A 236 -8.61 -18.48 8.70
N PHE A 237 -9.44 -19.48 8.97
CA PHE A 237 -10.89 -19.32 8.93
C PHE A 237 -11.37 -18.30 9.96
N VAL A 238 -10.91 -18.40 11.22
CA VAL A 238 -11.25 -17.45 12.29
C VAL A 238 -10.78 -16.04 11.93
N LEU A 239 -9.55 -15.88 11.44
CA LEU A 239 -9.03 -14.59 10.99
C LEU A 239 -9.79 -14.04 9.78
N SER A 240 -10.31 -14.89 8.91
CA SER A 240 -11.09 -14.46 7.75
C SER A 240 -12.47 -13.91 8.10
N LEU A 241 -12.97 -14.17 9.31
CA LEU A 241 -14.29 -13.69 9.72
C LEU A 241 -14.36 -12.15 9.80
N PRO A 242 -13.48 -11.46 10.56
CA PRO A 242 -13.49 -10.00 10.59
C PRO A 242 -13.08 -9.37 9.24
N VAL A 243 -12.13 -9.96 8.53
CA VAL A 243 -11.73 -9.51 7.19
C VAL A 243 -12.90 -9.58 6.21
N GLY A 244 -13.61 -10.70 6.18
CA GLY A 244 -14.79 -10.87 5.34
C GLY A 244 -15.97 -9.99 5.77
N ALA A 245 -16.12 -9.70 7.05
CA ALA A 245 -17.10 -8.75 7.55
C ALA A 245 -16.78 -7.33 7.05
N TRP A 246 -15.51 -6.94 7.02
CA TRP A 246 -15.05 -5.67 6.47
C TRP A 246 -15.27 -5.59 4.95
N LEU A 247 -14.83 -6.59 4.18
CA LEU A 247 -15.02 -6.65 2.72
C LEU A 247 -16.50 -6.62 2.34
N PHE A 248 -17.32 -7.47 2.96
CA PHE A 248 -18.76 -7.51 2.73
C PHE A 248 -19.44 -6.21 3.19
N GLY A 249 -18.98 -5.65 4.33
CA GLY A 249 -19.44 -4.38 4.86
C GLY A 249 -19.19 -3.22 3.90
N LEU A 250 -18.02 -3.16 3.28
CA LEU A 250 -17.66 -2.17 2.26
C LEU A 250 -18.62 -2.27 1.06
N VAL A 251 -18.76 -3.45 0.47
CA VAL A 251 -19.57 -3.66 -0.74
C VAL A 251 -21.05 -3.45 -0.44
N SER A 252 -21.59 -4.09 0.62
CA SER A 252 -23.00 -3.97 0.99
C SER A 252 -23.35 -2.56 1.48
N GLY A 253 -22.45 -1.93 2.23
CA GLY A 253 -22.59 -0.54 2.69
C GLY A 253 -22.63 0.44 1.53
N ALA A 254 -21.77 0.26 0.53
CA ALA A 254 -21.77 1.10 -0.67
C ALA A 254 -22.98 0.82 -1.59
N ALA A 255 -23.30 -0.44 -1.85
CA ALA A 255 -24.37 -0.79 -2.76
C ALA A 255 -25.78 -0.51 -2.21
N ARG A 256 -26.01 -0.70 -0.91
CA ARG A 256 -27.35 -0.55 -0.28
C ARG A 256 -27.63 0.88 0.20
N ARG A 257 -26.62 1.73 0.34
CA ARG A 257 -26.78 3.10 0.85
C ARG A 257 -27.29 4.02 -0.25
N GLY A 258 -28.27 4.87 0.07
CA GLY A 258 -28.90 5.79 -0.89
C GLY A 258 -28.05 6.99 -1.29
N ALA A 259 -27.09 7.40 -0.44
CA ALA A 259 -26.26 8.60 -0.63
C ALA A 259 -24.84 8.36 -0.10
N PRO A 260 -23.85 9.14 -0.57
CA PRO A 260 -22.48 9.11 -0.04
C PRO A 260 -22.45 9.31 1.48
N PRO A 261 -21.50 8.67 2.19
CA PRO A 261 -21.32 8.90 3.64
C PRO A 261 -20.97 10.34 3.98
N CYS A 262 -20.22 10.99 3.10
CA CYS A 262 -19.89 12.41 3.16
C CYS A 262 -20.48 13.08 1.92
N ASP A 263 -21.48 13.92 2.11
CA ASP A 263 -22.09 14.71 1.04
C ASP A 263 -21.38 16.07 0.94
N ALA A 264 -20.92 16.45 -0.24
CA ALA A 264 -20.17 17.69 -0.45
C ALA A 264 -20.95 18.94 0.00
N PRO A 265 -22.26 19.13 -0.34
CA PRO A 265 -23.06 20.23 0.19
C PRO A 265 -23.09 20.29 1.71
N ALA A 266 -23.29 19.15 2.38
CA ALA A 266 -23.30 19.08 3.84
C ALA A 266 -21.93 19.43 4.43
N PHE A 267 -20.85 18.96 3.84
CA PHE A 267 -19.48 19.31 4.23
C PHE A 267 -19.22 20.80 4.11
N TYR A 268 -19.51 21.43 2.96
CA TYR A 268 -19.30 22.87 2.77
C TYR A 268 -20.21 23.72 3.65
N LYS A 269 -21.42 23.25 3.98
CA LYS A 269 -22.30 23.90 4.96
C LYS A 269 -21.70 23.84 6.37
N ALA A 270 -21.13 22.69 6.76
CA ALA A 270 -20.44 22.54 8.05
C ALA A 270 -19.15 23.37 8.10
N LEU A 271 -18.48 23.57 6.96
CA LEU A 271 -17.27 24.38 6.84
C LEU A 271 -17.56 25.89 6.82
N ALA A 272 -18.75 26.31 6.43
CA ALA A 272 -19.11 27.73 6.29
C ALA A 272 -18.77 28.59 7.52
N PRO A 273 -19.02 28.15 8.79
CA PRO A 273 -18.65 28.94 9.98
C PRO A 273 -17.12 29.04 10.18
N LEU A 274 -16.30 28.15 9.58
CA LEU A 274 -14.85 28.20 9.64
C LEU A 274 -14.24 29.11 8.56
N ARG A 275 -15.00 29.50 7.53
CA ARG A 275 -14.59 30.45 6.49
C ARG A 275 -14.58 31.86 7.00
N ARG A 276 -13.66 32.18 7.91
CA ARG A 276 -13.56 33.47 8.59
C ARG A 276 -12.34 34.29 8.18
N LEU A 277 -11.35 33.69 7.50
CA LEU A 277 -10.12 34.39 7.16
C LEU A 277 -10.40 35.53 6.16
N PRO A 278 -10.07 36.79 6.51
CA PRO A 278 -10.14 37.91 5.59
C PRO A 278 -9.19 37.70 4.41
N GLN A 279 -9.56 38.18 3.23
CA GLN A 279 -8.69 38.12 2.05
C GLN A 279 -7.34 38.79 2.31
N LEU A 280 -7.32 39.91 3.06
CA LEU A 280 -6.09 40.62 3.41
C LEU A 280 -5.11 39.71 4.16
N THR A 281 -5.58 38.98 5.16
CA THR A 281 -4.72 38.04 5.91
C THR A 281 -4.12 36.97 4.98
N CYS A 282 -4.92 36.41 4.07
CA CYS A 282 -4.41 35.45 3.10
C CYS A 282 -3.38 36.09 2.15
N CYS A 283 -3.59 37.35 1.73
CA CYS A 283 -2.64 38.08 0.90
C CYS A 283 -1.35 38.40 1.64
N ILE A 284 -1.42 38.77 2.93
CA ILE A 284 -0.23 39.06 3.74
C ILE A 284 0.61 37.77 3.89
N VAL A 285 0.00 36.63 4.25
CA VAL A 285 0.72 35.38 4.44
C VAL A 285 1.36 34.91 3.13
N THR A 286 0.58 34.82 2.04
CA THR A 286 1.12 34.38 0.75
C THR A 286 2.10 35.38 0.15
N GLY A 287 1.91 36.68 0.37
CA GLY A 287 2.82 37.74 -0.07
C GLY A 287 4.15 37.69 0.68
N ALA A 288 4.13 37.54 2.00
CA ALA A 288 5.34 37.42 2.81
C ALA A 288 6.14 36.17 2.45
N LEU A 289 5.47 35.01 2.28
CA LEU A 289 6.14 33.80 1.80
C LEU A 289 6.71 33.99 0.41
N SER A 290 5.97 34.61 -0.53
CA SER A 290 6.47 34.88 -1.88
C SER A 290 7.68 35.81 -1.87
N ALA A 291 7.71 36.81 -1.01
CA ALA A 291 8.89 37.70 -0.86
C ALA A 291 10.11 36.95 -0.31
N LEU A 292 9.90 36.08 0.69
CA LEU A 292 10.94 35.22 1.23
C LEU A 292 11.48 34.27 0.16
N TYR A 293 10.61 33.65 -0.65
CA TYR A 293 11.01 32.77 -1.75
C TYR A 293 11.76 33.53 -2.85
N GLY A 294 11.32 34.75 -3.17
CA GLY A 294 12.03 35.62 -4.11
C GLY A 294 13.45 35.91 -3.64
N LEU A 295 13.63 36.23 -2.36
CA LEU A 295 14.95 36.43 -1.76
C LEU A 295 15.80 35.15 -1.83
N PHE A 296 15.23 34.00 -1.48
CA PHE A 296 15.93 32.71 -1.57
C PHE A 296 16.43 32.44 -2.99
N PHE A 297 15.57 32.60 -4.02
CA PHE A 297 15.96 32.36 -5.41
C PHE A 297 16.99 33.39 -5.91
N ALA A 298 16.92 34.64 -5.44
CA ALA A 298 17.93 35.65 -5.77
C ALA A 298 19.32 35.26 -5.22
N LEU A 299 19.37 34.77 -3.97
CA LEU A 299 20.62 34.28 -3.36
C LEU A 299 21.14 33.02 -4.06
N GLN A 300 20.25 32.06 -4.37
CA GLN A 300 20.65 30.85 -5.13
C GLN A 300 21.20 31.21 -6.52
N LEU A 301 20.57 32.16 -7.21
CA LEU A 301 21.06 32.61 -8.53
C LEU A 301 22.42 33.30 -8.42
N ALA A 302 22.63 34.09 -7.38
CA ALA A 302 23.93 34.73 -7.12
C ALA A 302 25.03 33.66 -6.86
N GLU A 303 24.75 32.63 -6.07
CA GLU A 303 25.67 31.51 -5.85
C GLU A 303 26.00 30.75 -7.14
N TRP A 304 24.96 30.47 -7.98
CA TRP A 304 25.14 29.78 -9.25
C TRP A 304 25.98 30.60 -10.24
N THR A 305 25.75 31.92 -10.32
CA THR A 305 26.55 32.79 -11.19
C THR A 305 28.00 32.89 -10.73
N ALA A 306 28.24 32.91 -9.42
CA ALA A 306 29.61 32.88 -8.85
C ALA A 306 30.30 31.52 -9.11
N ALA A 307 29.58 30.42 -8.99
CA ALA A 307 30.09 29.06 -9.26
C ALA A 307 30.38 28.80 -10.74
N LEU A 308 29.60 29.37 -11.66
CA LEU A 308 29.84 29.29 -13.10
C LEU A 308 31.02 30.14 -13.56
N GLY A 309 31.34 31.20 -12.82
CA GLY A 309 32.48 32.07 -13.08
C GLY A 309 33.84 31.55 -12.56
N GLY A 310 33.86 30.53 -11.74
CA GLY A 310 35.07 29.97 -11.13
C GLY A 310 34.97 28.45 -10.97
N LEU A 311 35.68 27.73 -11.83
CA LEU A 311 36.17 26.34 -11.68
C LEU A 311 35.27 25.30 -11.05
N GLY A 312 35.15 24.16 -11.74
CA GLY A 312 34.33 23.00 -11.48
C GLY A 312 34.25 22.58 -10.00
N LEU A 313 33.00 22.35 -9.56
CA LEU A 313 32.69 21.76 -8.25
C LEU A 313 33.43 20.42 -8.09
N THR A 314 34.19 20.26 -7.03
CA THR A 314 34.76 18.95 -6.66
C THR A 314 33.64 17.98 -6.27
N ALA A 315 33.82 16.68 -6.48
CA ALA A 315 32.81 15.66 -6.16
C ALA A 315 32.25 15.75 -4.72
N PRO A 316 33.05 16.03 -3.66
CA PRO A 316 32.53 16.23 -2.31
C PRO A 316 31.65 17.49 -2.17
N GLN A 317 32.00 18.58 -2.85
CA GLN A 317 31.21 19.82 -2.84
C GLN A 317 29.88 19.64 -3.60
N ALA A 318 29.90 18.91 -4.72
CA ALA A 318 28.68 18.55 -5.47
C ALA A 318 27.75 17.63 -4.67
N SER A 319 28.32 16.71 -3.88
CA SER A 319 27.56 15.84 -2.98
C SER A 319 26.86 16.63 -1.88
N ALA A 320 27.58 17.48 -1.16
CA ALA A 320 27.04 18.34 -0.12
C ALA A 320 25.94 19.24 -0.70
N PHE A 321 26.21 19.90 -1.82
CA PHE A 321 25.23 20.75 -2.52
C PHE A 321 23.95 20.01 -2.95
N ALA A 322 24.06 18.76 -3.39
CA ALA A 322 22.91 17.99 -3.87
C ALA A 322 22.07 17.40 -2.73
N VAL A 323 22.69 16.98 -1.63
CA VAL A 323 22.00 16.38 -0.47
C VAL A 323 21.44 17.46 0.44
N ASP A 324 22.25 18.49 0.72
CA ASP A 324 21.84 19.59 1.57
C ASP A 324 20.76 20.42 0.87
N GLY A 325 19.66 20.57 1.57
CA GLY A 325 18.53 21.35 1.11
C GLY A 325 17.48 20.60 0.26
N PHE A 326 17.70 19.35 -0.18
CA PHE A 326 16.67 18.61 -0.92
C PHE A 326 15.39 18.37 -0.09
N TRP A 327 15.55 17.88 1.13
CA TRP A 327 14.43 17.60 2.03
C TRP A 327 13.73 18.89 2.49
N GLU A 328 14.48 19.96 2.65
CA GLU A 328 13.97 21.29 2.97
C GLU A 328 13.11 21.82 1.83
N LEU A 329 13.55 21.72 0.57
CA LEU A 329 12.76 22.12 -0.59
C LEU A 329 11.46 21.29 -0.70
N LEU A 330 11.51 20.00 -0.41
CA LEU A 330 10.32 19.16 -0.38
C LEU A 330 9.34 19.57 0.70
N ARG A 331 9.84 19.88 1.92
CA ARG A 331 9.00 20.37 3.02
C ARG A 331 8.36 21.71 2.70
N ILE A 332 9.08 22.63 2.02
CA ILE A 332 8.54 23.90 1.55
C ILE A 332 7.39 23.66 0.58
N GLN A 333 7.52 22.73 -0.36
CA GLN A 333 6.43 22.39 -1.29
C GLN A 333 5.19 21.84 -0.61
N LEU A 334 5.37 20.98 0.39
CA LEU A 334 4.26 20.49 1.20
C LEU A 334 3.60 21.60 2.01
N LEU A 335 4.40 22.54 2.54
CA LEU A 335 3.90 23.75 3.20
C LEU A 335 3.06 24.60 2.24
N ASP A 336 3.54 24.81 1.00
CA ASP A 336 2.82 25.58 -0.02
C ASP A 336 1.46 24.96 -0.35
N LEU A 337 1.42 23.63 -0.50
CA LEU A 337 0.17 22.91 -0.71
C LEU A 337 -0.78 23.07 0.50
N ALA A 338 -0.24 23.01 1.72
CA ALA A 338 -1.03 23.22 2.95
C ALA A 338 -1.57 24.65 3.05
N VAL A 339 -0.77 25.67 2.70
CA VAL A 339 -1.21 27.08 2.64
C VAL A 339 -2.30 27.25 1.60
N LEU A 340 -2.14 26.73 0.40
CA LEU A 340 -3.16 26.80 -0.66
C LEU A 340 -4.45 26.06 -0.26
N ALA A 341 -4.35 24.90 0.40
CA ALA A 341 -5.49 24.19 0.96
C ALA A 341 -6.17 25.02 2.06
N GLY A 342 -5.40 25.61 2.98
CA GLY A 342 -5.90 26.50 4.01
C GLY A 342 -6.67 27.70 3.43
N VAL A 343 -6.10 28.35 2.42
CA VAL A 343 -6.77 29.44 1.70
C VAL A 343 -8.05 28.93 1.02
N HIS A 344 -8.01 27.78 0.35
CA HIS A 344 -9.19 27.24 -0.31
C HIS A 344 -10.35 26.96 0.65
N PHE A 345 -10.06 26.38 1.80
CA PHE A 345 -11.11 25.96 2.74
C PHE A 345 -11.53 27.06 3.72
N LEU A 346 -10.62 27.95 4.14
CA LEU A 346 -10.86 28.86 5.25
C LEU A 346 -11.04 30.33 4.83
N ALA A 347 -10.60 30.74 3.62
CA ALA A 347 -10.73 32.12 3.18
C ALA A 347 -12.16 32.45 2.77
N LYS A 348 -12.60 33.68 3.13
CA LYS A 348 -13.90 34.26 2.70
C LYS A 348 -13.92 34.57 1.21
N ARG A 349 -12.80 35.01 0.65
CA ARG A 349 -12.63 35.35 -0.78
C ARG A 349 -11.36 34.72 -1.32
N PRO A 350 -11.33 34.34 -2.61
CA PRO A 350 -10.14 33.80 -3.24
C PRO A 350 -9.00 34.82 -3.26
N LEU A 351 -7.76 34.32 -3.36
CA LEU A 351 -6.59 35.17 -3.59
C LEU A 351 -6.70 35.93 -4.92
N PRO A 352 -6.11 37.14 -5.01
CA PRO A 352 -5.93 37.81 -6.29
C PRO A 352 -5.13 36.91 -7.26
N LYS A 353 -5.57 36.83 -8.50
CA LYS A 353 -4.96 35.95 -9.52
C LYS A 353 -3.45 36.13 -9.66
N PRO A 354 -2.88 37.36 -9.72
CA PRO A 354 -1.43 37.51 -9.87
C PRO A 354 -0.66 36.96 -8.67
N LEU A 355 -1.14 37.16 -7.45
CA LEU A 355 -0.51 36.65 -6.23
C LEU A 355 -0.61 35.11 -6.16
N ALA A 356 -1.76 34.55 -6.50
CA ALA A 356 -1.95 33.11 -6.55
C ALA A 356 -1.05 32.47 -7.63
N ALA A 357 -0.92 33.10 -8.80
CA ALA A 357 -0.05 32.64 -9.87
C ALA A 357 1.43 32.72 -9.50
N LEU A 358 1.85 33.82 -8.85
CA LEU A 358 3.22 33.99 -8.34
C LEU A 358 3.57 32.90 -7.32
N PHE A 359 2.67 32.65 -6.36
CA PHE A 359 2.87 31.64 -5.33
C PHE A 359 2.94 30.23 -5.90
N CYS A 360 2.05 29.87 -6.84
CA CYS A 360 2.13 28.59 -7.58
C CYS A 360 3.41 28.50 -8.44
N GLY A 361 3.86 29.64 -9.01
CA GLY A 361 5.10 29.74 -9.76
C GLY A 361 6.34 29.38 -8.91
N PHE A 362 6.41 29.86 -7.67
CA PHE A 362 7.45 29.47 -6.72
C PHE A 362 7.41 27.98 -6.39
N GLY A 363 6.22 27.41 -6.17
CA GLY A 363 6.09 25.96 -5.97
C GLY A 363 6.66 25.13 -7.15
N ILE A 364 6.39 25.56 -8.40
CA ILE A 364 6.98 24.96 -9.60
C ILE A 364 8.49 25.14 -9.62
N ALA A 365 8.98 26.35 -9.31
CA ALA A 365 10.43 26.65 -9.29
C ALA A 365 11.17 25.79 -8.25
N PHE A 366 10.59 25.60 -7.05
CA PHE A 366 11.14 24.68 -6.03
C PHE A 366 11.19 23.23 -6.52
N ALA A 367 10.13 22.74 -7.21
CA ALA A 367 10.14 21.39 -7.77
C ALA A 367 11.25 21.23 -8.82
N LEU A 368 11.42 22.22 -9.70
CA LEU A 368 12.47 22.19 -10.72
C LEU A 368 13.85 22.25 -10.10
N LEU A 369 14.07 23.10 -9.10
CA LEU A 369 15.34 23.21 -8.40
C LEU A 369 15.69 21.90 -7.68
N ALA A 370 14.75 21.32 -6.94
CA ALA A 370 14.94 20.03 -6.27
C ALA A 370 15.19 18.91 -7.28
N GLY A 371 14.47 18.92 -8.40
CA GLY A 371 14.67 17.97 -9.50
C GLY A 371 16.04 18.10 -10.16
N ALA A 372 16.52 19.33 -10.38
CA ALA A 372 17.84 19.58 -10.92
C ALA A 372 18.94 19.09 -9.95
N LYS A 373 18.84 19.40 -8.65
CA LYS A 373 19.75 18.87 -7.61
C LYS A 373 19.75 17.33 -7.61
N LEU A 374 18.57 16.70 -7.62
CA LEU A 374 18.45 15.25 -7.67
C LEU A 374 19.06 14.65 -8.95
N ALA A 375 18.86 15.30 -10.11
CA ALA A 375 19.44 14.84 -11.38
C ALA A 375 20.96 14.87 -11.35
N VAL A 376 21.57 15.95 -10.83
CA VAL A 376 23.02 16.04 -10.63
C VAL A 376 23.51 14.93 -9.70
N TYR A 377 22.78 14.69 -8.60
CA TYR A 377 23.13 13.67 -7.64
C TYR A 377 23.07 12.25 -8.25
N ILE A 378 22.05 11.95 -9.04
CA ILE A 378 21.91 10.67 -9.76
C ILE A 378 23.04 10.50 -10.79
N ARG A 379 23.40 11.55 -11.52
CA ARG A 379 24.52 11.50 -12.49
C ARG A 379 25.85 11.18 -11.82
N LEU A 380 26.12 11.76 -10.66
CA LEU A 380 27.39 11.57 -9.94
C LEU A 380 27.45 10.23 -9.20
N PHE A 381 26.37 9.84 -8.53
CA PHE A 381 26.34 8.72 -7.58
C PHE A 381 25.39 7.57 -7.96
N GLY A 382 24.88 7.55 -9.19
CA GLY A 382 24.01 6.50 -9.69
C GLY A 382 22.58 6.54 -9.13
N LEU A 383 21.79 5.54 -9.49
CA LEU A 383 20.42 5.35 -9.03
C LEU A 383 20.40 4.59 -7.70
N THR A 384 19.46 4.95 -6.84
CA THR A 384 19.10 4.19 -5.64
C THR A 384 17.58 4.16 -5.47
N PRO A 385 17.01 3.20 -4.73
CA PRO A 385 15.56 3.13 -4.50
C PRO A 385 14.98 4.44 -3.96
N ARG A 386 15.66 5.08 -3.02
CA ARG A 386 15.27 6.38 -2.44
C ARG A 386 15.24 7.50 -3.48
N ARG A 387 16.23 7.55 -4.38
CA ARG A 387 16.33 8.58 -5.43
C ARG A 387 15.24 8.40 -6.48
N VAL A 388 14.93 7.17 -6.86
CA VAL A 388 13.82 6.86 -7.79
C VAL A 388 12.48 7.27 -7.19
N ALA A 389 12.20 6.90 -5.94
CA ALA A 389 10.98 7.29 -5.25
C ALA A 389 10.87 8.83 -5.09
N ALA A 390 11.96 9.50 -4.72
CA ALA A 390 12.02 10.96 -4.62
C ALA A 390 11.78 11.64 -5.97
N GLY A 391 12.40 11.15 -7.04
CA GLY A 391 12.21 11.67 -8.40
C GLY A 391 10.76 11.53 -8.89
N TRP A 392 10.15 10.37 -8.65
CA TRP A 392 8.74 10.16 -8.94
C TRP A 392 7.85 11.14 -8.17
N PHE A 393 8.08 11.30 -6.86
CA PHE A 393 7.27 12.19 -6.03
C PHE A 393 7.42 13.66 -6.44
N LEU A 394 8.64 14.11 -6.77
CA LEU A 394 8.87 15.46 -7.32
C LEU A 394 8.16 15.68 -8.65
N ALA A 395 8.16 14.68 -9.55
CA ALA A 395 7.41 14.77 -10.81
C ALA A 395 5.91 14.95 -10.56
N VAL A 396 5.34 14.24 -9.60
CA VAL A 396 3.94 14.42 -9.17
C VAL A 396 3.70 15.82 -8.63
N LEU A 397 4.57 16.32 -7.74
CA LEU A 397 4.45 17.68 -7.19
C LEU A 397 4.58 18.76 -8.27
N LEU A 398 5.47 18.58 -9.24
CA LEU A 398 5.60 19.48 -10.39
C LEU A 398 4.30 19.53 -11.20
N VAL A 399 3.72 18.37 -11.52
CA VAL A 399 2.43 18.30 -12.23
C VAL A 399 1.32 18.97 -11.41
N TRP A 400 1.28 18.74 -10.10
CA TRP A 400 0.31 19.41 -9.22
C TRP A 400 0.49 20.92 -9.21
N GLY A 401 1.73 21.42 -9.13
CA GLY A 401 2.03 22.85 -9.22
C GLY A 401 1.53 23.46 -10.53
N VAL A 402 1.78 22.79 -11.65
CA VAL A 402 1.28 23.23 -12.97
C VAL A 402 -0.26 23.20 -13.03
N LEU A 403 -0.90 22.15 -12.53
CA LEU A 403 -2.37 22.07 -12.49
C LEU A 403 -2.98 23.19 -11.63
N LEU A 404 -2.37 23.53 -10.50
CA LEU A 404 -2.80 24.62 -9.64
C LEU A 404 -2.63 25.97 -10.33
N LEU A 405 -1.49 26.19 -11.01
CA LEU A 405 -1.23 27.41 -11.78
C LEU A 405 -2.25 27.57 -12.93
N VAL A 406 -2.51 26.52 -13.69
CA VAL A 406 -3.52 26.54 -14.78
C VAL A 406 -4.90 26.83 -14.21
N ARG A 407 -5.24 26.27 -13.03
CA ARG A 407 -6.53 26.50 -12.35
C ARG A 407 -6.74 27.96 -11.97
N VAL A 408 -5.68 28.74 -11.70
CA VAL A 408 -5.81 30.20 -11.43
C VAL A 408 -6.42 30.92 -12.61
N PHE A 409 -6.10 30.52 -13.84
CA PHE A 409 -6.53 31.18 -15.07
C PHE A 409 -7.71 30.49 -15.75
N ARG A 410 -7.81 29.16 -15.64
CA ARG A 410 -8.85 28.35 -16.30
C ARG A 410 -9.58 27.46 -15.27
N PRO A 411 -10.89 27.33 -15.33
CA PRO A 411 -11.67 26.49 -14.41
C PRO A 411 -11.51 24.99 -14.74
N ILE A 412 -10.35 24.42 -14.42
CA ILE A 412 -10.10 22.99 -14.59
C ILE A 412 -10.35 22.25 -13.27
N PRO A 413 -10.72 20.96 -13.29
CA PRO A 413 -10.86 20.12 -12.09
C PRO A 413 -9.48 19.62 -11.63
N ALA A 414 -8.60 20.56 -11.20
CA ALA A 414 -7.19 20.28 -10.89
C ALA A 414 -7.02 19.18 -9.83
N ALA A 415 -7.84 19.18 -8.77
CA ALA A 415 -7.77 18.15 -7.74
C ALA A 415 -8.09 16.75 -8.29
N ARG A 416 -9.12 16.63 -9.14
CA ARG A 416 -9.48 15.38 -9.80
C ARG A 416 -8.34 14.85 -10.65
N ILE A 417 -7.82 15.71 -11.53
CA ILE A 417 -6.68 15.36 -12.40
C ILE A 417 -5.47 15.01 -11.55
N GLY A 418 -5.19 15.77 -10.49
CA GLY A 418 -4.05 15.54 -9.60
C GLY A 418 -4.10 14.19 -8.89
N VAL A 419 -5.26 13.77 -8.38
CA VAL A 419 -5.42 12.45 -7.76
C VAL A 419 -5.29 11.32 -8.79
N MET A 420 -5.85 11.51 -10.00
CA MET A 420 -5.69 10.55 -11.09
C MET A 420 -4.23 10.41 -11.52
N VAL A 421 -3.52 11.53 -11.65
CA VAL A 421 -2.08 11.55 -11.97
C VAL A 421 -1.27 10.81 -10.91
N LEU A 422 -1.55 11.07 -9.63
CA LEU A 422 -0.89 10.37 -8.52
C LEU A 422 -1.09 8.86 -8.64
N ALA A 423 -2.33 8.39 -8.82
CA ALA A 423 -2.64 6.98 -8.91
C ALA A 423 -2.03 6.31 -10.14
N VAL A 424 -2.22 6.91 -11.33
CA VAL A 424 -1.70 6.37 -12.59
C VAL A 424 -0.18 6.35 -12.60
N SER A 425 0.48 7.44 -12.16
CA SER A 425 1.94 7.50 -12.13
C SER A 425 2.55 6.51 -11.14
N PHE A 426 1.86 6.23 -10.02
CA PHE A 426 2.29 5.20 -9.08
C PHE A 426 2.18 3.79 -9.68
N VAL A 427 1.10 3.50 -10.40
CA VAL A 427 0.95 2.23 -11.13
C VAL A 427 2.02 2.09 -12.20
N VAL A 428 2.30 3.16 -12.95
CA VAL A 428 3.38 3.18 -13.96
C VAL A 428 4.75 2.95 -13.32
N LEU A 429 5.00 3.55 -12.15
CA LEU A 429 6.24 3.32 -11.40
C LEU A 429 6.38 1.83 -11.02
N GLY A 430 5.30 1.19 -10.54
CA GLY A 430 5.28 -0.25 -10.27
C GLY A 430 5.60 -1.07 -11.53
N CYS A 431 4.97 -0.74 -12.66
CA CYS A 431 5.18 -1.46 -13.93
C CYS A 431 6.57 -1.22 -14.55
N ALA A 432 7.32 -0.21 -14.10
CA ALA A 432 8.62 0.12 -14.66
C ALA A 432 9.76 -0.77 -14.16
N ASP A 433 9.50 -1.69 -13.24
CA ASP A 433 10.49 -2.56 -12.58
C ASP A 433 11.72 -1.74 -12.10
N PRO A 434 11.51 -0.83 -11.14
CA PRO A 434 12.57 0.09 -10.74
C PRO A 434 13.76 -0.62 -10.09
N ASP A 435 13.54 -1.73 -9.36
CA ASP A 435 14.61 -2.48 -8.72
C ASP A 435 15.58 -3.07 -9.74
N ARG A 436 15.05 -3.66 -10.81
CA ARG A 436 15.88 -4.16 -11.91
C ARG A 436 16.69 -3.04 -12.57
N ARG A 437 16.06 -1.90 -12.87
CA ARG A 437 16.75 -0.76 -13.51
C ARG A 437 17.85 -0.17 -12.64
N ILE A 438 17.62 -0.08 -11.33
CA ILE A 438 18.61 0.39 -10.37
C ILE A 438 19.79 -0.58 -10.36
N ALA A 439 19.54 -1.89 -10.26
CA ALA A 439 20.58 -2.89 -10.24
C ALA A 439 21.38 -2.90 -11.55
N ASP A 440 20.71 -2.91 -12.71
CA ASP A 440 21.36 -2.87 -14.03
C ASP A 440 22.23 -1.61 -14.19
N THR A 441 21.73 -0.45 -13.74
CA THR A 441 22.49 0.82 -13.80
C THR A 441 23.71 0.77 -12.88
N THR A 442 23.58 0.23 -11.67
CA THR A 442 24.67 0.12 -10.71
C THR A 442 25.78 -0.77 -11.24
N VAL A 443 25.45 -1.91 -11.83
CA VAL A 443 26.42 -2.81 -12.44
C VAL A 443 27.09 -2.19 -13.66
N THR A 444 26.30 -1.58 -14.55
CA THR A 444 26.83 -0.93 -15.77
C THR A 444 27.83 0.18 -15.44
N ARG A 445 27.55 1.03 -14.44
CA ARG A 445 28.46 2.10 -14.00
C ARG A 445 29.77 1.53 -13.44
N TRP A 446 29.71 0.43 -12.70
CA TRP A 446 30.88 -0.26 -12.19
C TRP A 446 31.69 -0.91 -13.32
N GLU A 447 31.05 -1.60 -14.27
CA GLU A 447 31.71 -2.20 -15.44
C GLU A 447 32.41 -1.13 -16.32
N GLN A 448 31.83 0.05 -16.42
CA GLN A 448 32.41 1.21 -17.14
C GLN A 448 33.53 1.91 -16.36
N GLY A 449 33.82 1.48 -15.13
CA GLY A 449 34.85 2.10 -14.29
C GLY A 449 34.49 3.49 -13.75
N ILE A 450 33.18 3.88 -13.88
CA ILE A 450 32.69 5.16 -13.33
C ILE A 450 32.67 5.10 -11.81
N ASP A 451 32.18 4.00 -11.26
CA ASP A 451 32.17 3.72 -9.83
C ASP A 451 33.35 2.77 -9.51
N PRO A 452 34.25 3.14 -8.58
CA PRO A 452 35.46 2.35 -8.29
C PRO A 452 35.12 1.01 -7.60
N MET A 453 33.98 0.94 -6.93
CA MET A 453 33.51 -0.26 -6.22
C MET A 453 32.05 -0.53 -6.53
N LEU A 454 31.67 -1.81 -6.59
CA LEU A 454 30.28 -2.22 -6.76
C LEU A 454 29.50 -1.91 -5.46
N ASP A 455 28.42 -1.14 -5.58
CA ASP A 455 27.57 -0.82 -4.42
C ASP A 455 26.64 -2.01 -4.08
N THR A 456 27.16 -2.90 -3.25
CA THR A 456 26.44 -4.10 -2.79
C THR A 456 25.23 -3.76 -1.93
N GLY A 457 25.27 -2.62 -1.21
CA GLY A 457 24.13 -2.16 -0.40
C GLY A 457 22.93 -1.79 -1.26
N VAL A 458 23.16 -1.12 -2.40
CA VAL A 458 22.10 -0.83 -3.37
C VAL A 458 21.57 -2.10 -4.01
N LEU A 459 22.45 -3.03 -4.41
CA LEU A 459 22.04 -4.30 -5.02
C LEU A 459 21.20 -5.15 -4.07
N THR A 460 21.59 -5.23 -2.80
CA THR A 460 20.80 -5.92 -1.76
C THR A 460 19.46 -5.23 -1.55
N ALA A 461 19.43 -3.91 -1.48
CA ALA A 461 18.20 -3.13 -1.33
C ALA A 461 17.23 -3.25 -2.52
N CYS A 462 17.70 -3.69 -3.68
CA CYS A 462 16.89 -3.97 -4.87
C CYS A 462 16.54 -5.45 -5.01
N GLY A 463 16.92 -6.32 -4.05
CA GLY A 463 16.74 -7.77 -4.18
C GLY A 463 17.48 -8.38 -5.36
N ALA A 464 18.57 -7.73 -5.83
CA ALA A 464 19.31 -8.16 -7.03
C ALA A 464 19.93 -9.54 -6.89
N THR A 465 20.17 -9.97 -5.66
CA THR A 465 20.67 -11.30 -5.32
C THR A 465 19.64 -12.41 -5.54
N SER A 466 18.36 -12.09 -5.61
CA SER A 466 17.26 -13.04 -5.85
C SER A 466 16.83 -13.12 -7.31
N TYR A 467 17.62 -12.60 -8.25
CA TYR A 467 17.33 -12.68 -9.67
C TYR A 467 17.30 -14.14 -10.14
N SER A 468 16.10 -14.64 -10.44
CA SER A 468 15.88 -15.96 -11.02
C SER A 468 15.72 -15.84 -12.54
N GLY A 469 16.29 -16.79 -13.29
CA GLY A 469 16.16 -16.91 -14.74
C GLY A 469 17.49 -16.79 -15.51
N GLU A 470 17.55 -17.39 -16.69
CA GLU A 470 18.77 -17.50 -17.50
C GLU A 470 19.31 -16.13 -17.97
N GLU A 471 18.41 -15.18 -18.30
CA GLU A 471 18.83 -13.82 -18.72
C GLU A 471 19.58 -13.04 -17.62
N LYS A 472 19.38 -13.40 -16.36
CA LYS A 472 19.99 -12.75 -15.20
C LYS A 472 21.18 -13.56 -14.62
N ALA A 473 21.42 -14.74 -15.13
CA ALA A 473 22.47 -15.64 -14.64
C ALA A 473 23.87 -15.02 -14.79
N ALA A 474 24.16 -14.42 -15.94
CA ALA A 474 25.44 -13.77 -16.18
C ALA A 474 25.69 -12.58 -15.22
N LEU A 475 24.66 -11.76 -14.98
CA LEU A 475 24.71 -10.65 -14.02
C LEU A 475 24.94 -11.18 -12.59
N ARG A 476 24.23 -12.23 -12.20
CA ARG A 476 24.37 -12.89 -10.90
C ARG A 476 25.78 -13.44 -10.67
N VAL A 477 26.37 -14.04 -11.68
CA VAL A 477 27.77 -14.51 -11.64
C VAL A 477 28.76 -13.35 -11.51
N ALA A 478 28.59 -12.29 -12.28
CA ALA A 478 29.47 -11.12 -12.22
C ALA A 478 29.41 -10.44 -10.84
N ILE A 479 28.20 -10.23 -10.30
CA ILE A 479 28.00 -9.68 -8.96
C ILE A 479 28.64 -10.58 -7.90
N THR A 480 28.39 -11.88 -7.95
CA THR A 480 28.91 -12.83 -6.97
C THR A 480 30.44 -12.92 -7.01
N ARG A 481 31.05 -12.94 -8.20
CA ARG A 481 32.52 -12.93 -8.34
C ARG A 481 33.12 -11.68 -7.70
N ARG A 482 32.49 -10.53 -7.87
CA ARG A 482 32.99 -9.30 -7.28
C ARG A 482 32.83 -9.30 -5.76
N LEU A 483 31.70 -9.74 -5.24
CA LEU A 483 31.49 -9.91 -3.80
C LEU A 483 32.53 -10.83 -3.16
N VAL A 484 32.91 -11.91 -3.88
CA VAL A 484 34.00 -12.80 -3.45
C VAL A 484 35.35 -12.06 -3.44
N GLN A 485 35.66 -11.30 -4.50
CA GLN A 485 36.92 -10.55 -4.60
C GLN A 485 37.04 -9.45 -3.53
N ASP A 486 35.93 -8.80 -3.18
CA ASP A 486 35.89 -7.74 -2.17
C ASP A 486 35.84 -8.28 -0.73
N GLY A 487 35.90 -9.62 -0.55
CA GLY A 487 35.88 -10.24 0.79
C GLY A 487 34.53 -10.08 1.53
N TRP A 488 33.46 -9.80 0.79
CA TRP A 488 32.14 -9.48 1.38
C TRP A 488 31.56 -10.62 2.25
N PHE A 489 31.94 -11.86 1.99
CA PHE A 489 31.47 -13.04 2.71
C PHE A 489 32.24 -13.33 4.02
N VAL A 490 33.28 -12.57 4.34
CA VAL A 490 34.14 -12.84 5.50
C VAL A 490 33.50 -12.45 6.84
N ASP A 491 32.65 -11.41 6.86
CA ASP A 491 32.15 -10.81 8.10
C ASP A 491 30.62 -10.75 8.23
N ARG A 492 29.84 -11.44 7.40
CA ARG A 492 28.37 -11.29 7.39
C ARG A 492 27.62 -12.59 7.44
N ASP A 493 26.42 -12.55 8.09
CA ASP A 493 25.45 -13.64 8.06
C ASP A 493 24.95 -13.87 6.63
N ILE A 494 25.42 -14.94 6.06
CA ILE A 494 25.28 -15.29 4.64
C ILE A 494 23.87 -15.76 4.30
N TYR A 495 23.08 -16.11 5.30
CA TYR A 495 21.78 -16.76 5.17
C TYR A 495 20.68 -15.86 4.55
N ASP A 496 20.86 -14.55 4.55
CA ASP A 496 19.81 -13.62 4.12
C ASP A 496 19.81 -13.34 2.59
N ILE A 497 20.82 -13.81 1.84
CA ILE A 497 21.05 -13.35 0.46
C ILE A 497 20.85 -14.45 -0.58
N TYR A 498 21.15 -15.70 -0.25
CA TYR A 498 21.04 -16.85 -1.17
C TYR A 498 20.32 -18.01 -0.49
N GLU A 499 19.52 -18.77 -1.26
CA GLU A 499 19.08 -20.09 -0.83
C GLU A 499 20.30 -21.03 -0.85
N LEU A 500 20.93 -21.20 0.30
CA LEU A 500 22.15 -22.00 0.47
C LEU A 500 21.79 -23.41 0.90
N TYR A 501 22.33 -24.37 0.17
CA TYR A 501 22.33 -25.78 0.58
C TYR A 501 23.61 -26.07 1.33
N SER A 502 23.53 -26.57 2.57
CA SER A 502 24.70 -26.98 3.36
C SER A 502 24.98 -28.47 3.25
N PHE A 503 26.24 -28.84 3.11
CA PHE A 503 26.71 -30.19 3.28
C PHE A 503 28.04 -30.18 4.01
N ASN A 504 28.34 -31.26 4.75
CA ASN A 504 29.63 -31.43 5.44
C ASN A 504 30.60 -32.18 4.53
N GLU A 505 31.73 -31.58 4.23
CA GLU A 505 32.84 -32.19 3.51
C GLU A 505 34.12 -32.05 4.35
N ASN A 506 34.74 -33.18 4.72
CA ASN A 506 35.99 -33.21 5.49
C ASN A 506 35.98 -32.37 6.81
N ASP A 507 34.93 -32.52 7.61
CA ASP A 507 34.69 -31.74 8.83
C ASP A 507 34.52 -30.21 8.64
N GLN A 508 34.35 -29.76 7.40
CA GLN A 508 34.04 -28.35 7.09
C GLN A 508 32.59 -28.21 6.60
N THR A 509 31.89 -27.18 7.04
CA THR A 509 30.57 -26.91 6.54
C THR A 509 30.69 -26.09 5.25
N VAL A 510 30.24 -26.69 4.14
CA VAL A 510 30.23 -26.06 2.82
C VAL A 510 28.79 -25.68 2.47
N TYR A 511 28.61 -24.45 2.10
CA TYR A 511 27.33 -23.95 1.59
C TYR A 511 27.45 -23.74 0.09
N THR A 512 26.48 -24.20 -0.66
CA THR A 512 26.48 -24.03 -2.11
C THR A 512 25.17 -23.46 -2.61
N THR A 513 25.25 -22.58 -3.62
CA THR A 513 24.09 -22.15 -4.37
C THR A 513 24.42 -22.03 -5.85
N ARG A 514 23.51 -22.49 -6.69
CA ARG A 514 23.68 -22.41 -8.13
C ARG A 514 23.44 -21.00 -8.63
N LEU A 515 24.40 -20.40 -9.31
CA LEU A 515 24.31 -19.05 -9.88
C LEU A 515 23.72 -19.07 -11.30
N ASP A 516 24.23 -20.02 -12.14
CA ASP A 516 23.73 -20.28 -13.50
C ASP A 516 23.94 -21.75 -13.89
N ALA A 517 23.75 -22.08 -15.17
CA ALA A 517 23.98 -23.43 -15.68
C ALA A 517 25.44 -23.91 -15.54
N THR A 518 26.40 -22.99 -15.43
CA THR A 518 27.83 -23.22 -15.51
C THR A 518 28.63 -22.75 -14.30
N HIS A 519 27.98 -22.13 -13.30
CA HIS A 519 28.67 -21.60 -12.12
C HIS A 519 27.89 -21.89 -10.83
N THR A 520 28.62 -22.25 -9.79
CA THR A 520 28.13 -22.48 -8.44
C THR A 520 28.96 -21.66 -7.46
N LEU A 521 28.33 -20.94 -6.53
CA LEU A 521 29.00 -20.32 -5.40
C LEU A 521 29.25 -21.39 -4.34
N HIS A 522 30.49 -21.53 -3.90
CA HIS A 522 30.90 -22.36 -2.79
C HIS A 522 31.40 -21.47 -1.65
N LEU A 523 30.87 -21.66 -0.45
CA LEU A 523 31.26 -20.98 0.77
C LEU A 523 31.71 -22.04 1.77
N THR A 524 32.99 -22.06 2.09
CA THR A 524 33.57 -23.01 3.05
C THR A 524 33.86 -22.27 4.36
N MET A 525 33.26 -22.74 5.44
CA MET A 525 33.53 -22.20 6.78
C MET A 525 34.74 -22.88 7.40
N GLN A 526 35.77 -22.12 7.76
CA GLN A 526 36.95 -22.55 8.52
C GLN A 526 36.99 -21.75 9.85
N GLY A 527 36.37 -22.29 10.90
CA GLY A 527 36.14 -21.54 12.13
C GLY A 527 35.28 -20.30 11.88
N ASP A 528 35.75 -19.11 12.28
CA ASP A 528 35.03 -17.84 12.08
C ASP A 528 35.31 -17.20 10.71
N THR A 529 36.13 -17.82 9.86
CA THR A 529 36.43 -17.28 8.51
C THR A 529 35.64 -18.02 7.42
N CYS A 530 35.06 -17.24 6.50
CA CYS A 530 34.36 -17.77 5.33
C CYS A 530 35.25 -17.63 4.08
N ILE A 531 35.54 -18.76 3.42
CA ILE A 531 36.24 -18.78 2.13
C ILE A 531 35.18 -18.95 1.04
N ALA A 532 35.06 -17.96 0.18
CA ALA A 532 34.08 -17.96 -0.92
C ALA A 532 34.79 -18.18 -2.27
N ALA A 533 34.21 -19.02 -3.12
CA ALA A 533 34.70 -19.28 -4.47
C ALA A 533 33.53 -19.50 -5.46
N VAL A 534 33.66 -18.96 -6.68
CA VAL A 534 32.71 -19.24 -7.77
C VAL A 534 33.38 -20.33 -8.65
N LEU A 535 32.85 -21.53 -8.59
CA LEU A 535 33.39 -22.71 -9.28
C LEU A 535 32.42 -23.15 -10.38
N PRO A 536 32.92 -23.91 -11.41
CA PRO A 536 32.03 -24.65 -12.29
C PRO A 536 31.20 -25.67 -11.48
N PRO A 537 30.02 -26.08 -11.93
CA PRO A 537 29.23 -27.11 -11.25
C PRO A 537 30.06 -28.41 -11.19
N ALA A 538 30.00 -29.07 -10.05
CA ALA A 538 30.70 -30.34 -9.82
C ALA A 538 30.16 -31.44 -10.73
#